data_ac32c80d81d754dc0201b85929cb7d16
#
_entry.id   ac32c80d81d754dc0201b85929cb7d16
#
_cell.length_a   1.000
_cell.length_b   1.000
_cell.length_c   1.000
_cell.angle_alpha   90.00
_cell.angle_beta   90.00
_cell.angle_gamma   90.00
#
_symmetry.space_group_name_H-M   'P 1'
#
loop_
_entity.id
_entity.type
_entity.pdbx_description
1 polymer ?
#
loop_
_entity_poly.entity_id
_entity_poly.type
_entity_poly.pdbx_seq_one_letter_code
_entity_poly.pdbx_strand_id
1 'polypeptide(L)'
;MAADPPLYGSDQSRFARYLERREARSPDLVAQELRRRLLAGLRGRVLELGCGDGRTFQHYPPAVTGVLAVEPDPTARAVAAEQAQEAPVPIEVVEGDASALPGEDGAFDAAVIVWVLCSVPDPRAALQELHRVLAPGGELRFYEHVRSEHGAFRGVQHAVDALFWTRALGGCRTTRDSVGAIEAAGFEIVTLDRGFHASTILTIAAAPYVVGVAR
;
A
#
# COMPACT_ATOMS: atom_id res chain seq x y z
N MET A 1 6.83 -28.41 -2.33
CA MET A 1 6.28 -27.18 -1.77
C MET A 1 5.26 -26.68 -2.79
N ALA A 2 3.98 -26.73 -2.46
CA ALA A 2 2.96 -26.14 -3.32
C ALA A 2 3.09 -24.62 -3.22
N ALA A 3 3.17 -23.94 -4.35
CA ALA A 3 3.13 -22.48 -4.41
C ALA A 3 1.82 -22.02 -3.75
N ASP A 4 1.90 -21.03 -2.87
CA ASP A 4 0.70 -20.39 -2.34
C ASP A 4 -0.11 -19.86 -3.54
N PRO A 5 -1.46 -20.00 -3.52
CA PRO A 5 -2.30 -19.47 -4.58
C PRO A 5 -2.11 -17.95 -4.67
N PRO A 6 -2.22 -17.36 -5.87
CA PRO A 6 -2.10 -15.92 -6.04
C PRO A 6 -3.04 -15.19 -5.09
N LEU A 7 -2.53 -14.19 -4.39
CA LEU A 7 -3.26 -13.43 -3.35
C LEU A 7 -4.45 -12.64 -3.90
N TYR A 8 -4.44 -12.39 -5.20
CA TYR A 8 -5.50 -11.75 -5.95
C TYR A 8 -5.94 -12.70 -7.06
N GLY A 9 -7.07 -13.33 -6.89
CA GLY A 9 -7.72 -14.15 -7.91
C GLY A 9 -9.17 -13.70 -8.05
N SER A 10 -9.84 -14.16 -9.08
CA SER A 10 -11.24 -13.90 -9.42
C SER A 10 -12.27 -14.16 -8.30
N ASP A 11 -11.80 -14.47 -7.10
CA ASP A 11 -12.59 -14.77 -5.90
C ASP A 11 -12.33 -13.74 -4.78
N GLN A 12 -12.44 -12.44 -5.14
CA GLN A 12 -12.56 -11.41 -4.10
C GLN A 12 -13.67 -11.81 -3.14
N SER A 13 -13.34 -11.89 -1.86
CA SER A 13 -14.32 -12.29 -0.84
C SER A 13 -15.55 -11.38 -0.90
N ARG A 14 -16.72 -11.91 -0.56
CA ARG A 14 -17.96 -11.10 -0.45
C ARG A 14 -17.77 -9.90 0.48
N PHE A 15 -16.87 -10.02 1.45
CA PHE A 15 -16.54 -8.97 2.40
C PHE A 15 -15.69 -7.86 1.76
N ALA A 16 -14.67 -8.18 0.96
CA ALA A 16 -13.89 -7.18 0.21
C ALA A 16 -14.80 -6.38 -0.73
N ARG A 17 -15.63 -7.06 -1.52
CA ARG A 17 -16.63 -6.39 -2.40
C ARG A 17 -17.64 -5.53 -1.65
N TYR A 18 -18.02 -5.92 -0.43
CA TYR A 18 -18.88 -5.10 0.42
C TYR A 18 -18.18 -3.80 0.84
N LEU A 19 -16.92 -3.88 1.27
CA LEU A 19 -16.14 -2.70 1.67
C LEU A 19 -15.92 -1.74 0.50
N GLU A 20 -15.57 -2.25 -0.68
CA GLU A 20 -15.41 -1.46 -1.91
C GLU A 20 -16.69 -0.70 -2.29
N ARG A 21 -17.83 -1.41 -2.33
CA ARG A 21 -19.13 -0.79 -2.64
C ARG A 21 -19.54 0.25 -1.61
N ARG A 22 -19.19 0.02 -0.36
CA ARG A 22 -19.48 0.97 0.70
C ARG A 22 -18.64 2.22 0.55
N GLU A 23 -17.36 2.09 0.28
CA GLU A 23 -16.45 3.21 0.09
C GLU A 23 -16.81 4.02 -1.15
N ALA A 24 -17.22 3.39 -2.23
CA ALA A 24 -17.74 4.08 -3.42
C ALA A 24 -18.98 4.94 -3.14
N ARG A 25 -19.81 4.54 -2.15
CA ARG A 25 -21.02 5.29 -1.74
C ARG A 25 -20.76 6.35 -0.68
N SER A 26 -19.74 6.15 0.14
CA SER A 26 -19.38 7.02 1.26
C SER A 26 -17.87 7.02 1.42
N PRO A 27 -17.16 7.86 0.65
CA PRO A 27 -15.72 7.92 0.66
C PRO A 27 -15.15 8.19 2.06
N ASP A 28 -14.08 7.51 2.41
CA ASP A 28 -13.36 7.72 3.66
C ASP A 28 -12.50 8.98 3.56
N LEU A 29 -13.04 10.09 4.03
CA LEU A 29 -12.38 11.40 3.97
C LEU A 29 -11.07 11.44 4.77
N VAL A 30 -10.97 10.65 5.84
CA VAL A 30 -9.72 10.56 6.62
C VAL A 30 -8.64 9.86 5.80
N ALA A 31 -8.98 8.73 5.18
CA ALA A 31 -8.04 8.01 4.33
C ALA A 31 -7.63 8.84 3.10
N GLN A 32 -8.54 9.62 2.51
CA GLN A 32 -8.21 10.55 1.43
C GLN A 32 -7.24 11.64 1.88
N GLU A 33 -7.49 12.26 3.04
CA GLU A 33 -6.60 13.29 3.58
C GLU A 33 -5.22 12.72 3.92
N LEU A 34 -5.14 11.49 4.45
CA LEU A 34 -3.86 10.82 4.71
C LEU A 34 -3.07 10.56 3.42
N ARG A 35 -3.74 10.12 2.33
CA ARG A 35 -3.12 9.96 1.01
C ARG A 35 -2.61 11.31 0.48
N ARG A 36 -3.43 12.35 0.54
CA ARG A 36 -3.05 13.71 0.11
C ARG A 36 -1.82 14.22 0.86
N ARG A 37 -1.77 14.03 2.18
CA ARG A 37 -0.62 14.41 3.03
C ARG A 37 0.61 13.57 2.70
N LEU A 38 0.45 12.27 2.50
CA LEU A 38 1.52 11.35 2.12
C LEU A 38 2.22 11.80 0.84
N LEU A 39 1.44 12.21 -0.17
CA LEU A 39 1.97 12.58 -1.48
C LEU A 39 2.42 14.05 -1.57
N ALA A 40 2.10 14.87 -0.56
CA ALA A 40 2.45 16.29 -0.56
C ALA A 40 3.95 16.52 -0.71
N GLY A 41 4.35 17.35 -1.67
CA GLY A 41 5.76 17.68 -1.94
C GLY A 41 6.55 16.63 -2.72
N LEU A 42 5.93 15.52 -3.15
CA LEU A 42 6.55 14.60 -4.10
C LEU A 42 6.90 15.31 -5.41
N ARG A 43 7.99 14.86 -6.03
CA ARG A 43 8.49 15.38 -7.32
C ARG A 43 9.24 14.31 -8.08
N GLY A 44 9.48 14.55 -9.38
CA GLY A 44 10.25 13.65 -10.21
C GLY A 44 9.50 12.40 -10.62
N ARG A 45 10.22 11.32 -10.89
CA ARG A 45 9.66 10.02 -11.27
C ARG A 45 9.33 9.20 -10.03
N VAL A 46 8.13 8.67 -9.99
CA VAL A 46 7.62 7.90 -8.82
C VAL A 46 7.27 6.48 -9.25
N LEU A 47 7.59 5.50 -8.41
CA LEU A 47 7.04 4.16 -8.50
C LEU A 47 5.98 4.01 -7.40
N GLU A 48 4.76 3.59 -7.76
CA GLU A 48 3.73 3.19 -6.80
C GLU A 48 3.56 1.68 -6.84
N LEU A 49 3.91 0.99 -5.77
CA LEU A 49 3.74 -0.44 -5.64
C LEU A 49 2.38 -0.76 -5.02
N GLY A 50 1.63 -1.66 -5.67
CA GLY A 50 0.31 -2.08 -5.20
C GLY A 50 -0.71 -0.96 -5.29
N CYS A 51 -0.84 -0.33 -6.46
CA CYS A 51 -1.74 0.82 -6.64
C CYS A 51 -3.23 0.50 -6.47
N GLY A 52 -3.59 -0.80 -6.45
CA GLY A 52 -4.96 -1.24 -6.35
C GLY A 52 -5.83 -0.69 -7.48
N ASP A 53 -6.93 -0.04 -7.10
CA ASP A 53 -7.86 0.64 -8.01
C ASP A 53 -7.49 2.10 -8.34
N GLY A 54 -6.28 2.56 -7.97
CA GLY A 54 -5.77 3.89 -8.33
C GLY A 54 -6.23 5.05 -7.44
N ARG A 55 -6.68 4.80 -6.22
CA ARG A 55 -7.22 5.84 -5.30
C ARG A 55 -6.22 6.92 -4.89
N THR A 56 -4.94 6.71 -5.08
CA THR A 56 -3.89 7.70 -4.83
C THR A 56 -3.72 8.67 -5.98
N PHE A 57 -4.07 8.29 -7.19
CA PHE A 57 -3.71 8.95 -8.44
C PHE A 57 -4.11 10.43 -8.51
N GLN A 58 -5.31 10.76 -8.06
CA GLN A 58 -5.82 12.13 -8.03
C GLN A 58 -5.09 13.06 -7.04
N HIS A 59 -4.24 12.50 -6.17
CA HIS A 59 -3.54 13.27 -5.13
C HIS A 59 -2.09 13.57 -5.48
N TYR A 60 -1.56 13.06 -6.61
CA TYR A 60 -0.20 13.36 -7.03
C TYR A 60 -0.02 14.86 -7.36
N PRO A 61 1.00 15.51 -6.77
CA PRO A 61 1.26 16.91 -7.04
C PRO A 61 1.86 17.10 -8.43
N PRO A 62 1.65 18.29 -9.07
CA PRO A 62 2.11 18.54 -10.44
C PRO A 62 3.64 18.56 -10.62
N ALA A 63 4.41 18.54 -9.55
CA ALA A 63 5.86 18.39 -9.59
C ALA A 63 6.33 16.94 -9.86
N VAL A 64 5.41 15.96 -9.81
CA VAL A 64 5.66 14.58 -10.24
C VAL A 64 5.62 14.55 -11.77
N THR A 65 6.69 14.06 -12.38
CA THR A 65 6.86 14.04 -13.84
C THR A 65 6.29 12.78 -14.50
N GLY A 66 6.05 11.74 -13.70
CA GLY A 66 5.41 10.50 -14.11
C GLY A 66 5.39 9.48 -13.00
N VAL A 67 4.38 8.63 -13.02
CA VAL A 67 4.20 7.52 -12.06
C VAL A 67 4.18 6.22 -12.83
N LEU A 68 5.00 5.25 -12.39
CA LEU A 68 4.87 3.85 -12.78
C LEU A 68 4.12 3.12 -11.65
N ALA A 69 2.87 2.76 -11.90
CA ALA A 69 2.00 2.12 -10.93
C ALA A 69 1.94 0.61 -11.19
N VAL A 70 2.34 -0.18 -10.20
CA VAL A 70 2.46 -1.63 -10.30
C VAL A 70 1.32 -2.29 -9.54
N GLU A 71 0.55 -3.18 -10.22
CA GLU A 71 -0.56 -3.91 -9.60
C GLU A 71 -0.66 -5.33 -10.18
N PRO A 72 -0.55 -6.39 -9.36
CA PRO A 72 -0.65 -7.76 -9.83
C PRO A 72 -2.08 -8.18 -10.21
N ASP A 73 -3.13 -7.68 -9.52
CA ASP A 73 -4.51 -8.08 -9.78
C ASP A 73 -5.04 -7.46 -11.08
N PRO A 74 -5.44 -8.27 -12.08
CA PRO A 74 -5.88 -7.74 -13.37
C PRO A 74 -7.17 -6.92 -13.28
N THR A 75 -8.04 -7.19 -12.29
CA THR A 75 -9.31 -6.47 -12.12
C THR A 75 -9.05 -5.09 -11.52
N ALA A 76 -8.25 -5.02 -10.46
CA ALA A 76 -7.85 -3.75 -9.86
C ALA A 76 -7.04 -2.92 -10.87
N ARG A 77 -6.11 -3.54 -11.59
CA ARG A 77 -5.28 -2.89 -12.62
C ARG A 77 -6.13 -2.28 -13.74
N ALA A 78 -7.21 -2.94 -14.18
CA ALA A 78 -8.10 -2.38 -15.20
C ALA A 78 -8.79 -1.10 -14.69
N VAL A 79 -9.29 -1.09 -13.45
CA VAL A 79 -9.88 0.10 -12.83
C VAL A 79 -8.83 1.21 -12.65
N ALA A 80 -7.62 0.86 -12.19
CA ALA A 80 -6.53 1.81 -12.07
C ALA A 80 -6.17 2.46 -13.41
N ALA A 81 -6.16 1.69 -14.50
CA ALA A 81 -5.89 2.22 -15.83
C ALA A 81 -6.95 3.25 -16.31
N GLU A 82 -8.21 3.09 -15.91
CA GLU A 82 -9.26 4.09 -16.14
C GLU A 82 -9.01 5.35 -15.29
N GLN A 83 -8.70 5.18 -13.99
CA GLN A 83 -8.41 6.30 -13.10
C GLN A 83 -7.14 7.07 -13.50
N ALA A 84 -6.16 6.41 -14.09
CA ALA A 84 -4.94 7.04 -14.60
C ALA A 84 -5.21 8.07 -15.70
N GLN A 85 -6.28 7.93 -16.48
CA GLN A 85 -6.66 8.88 -17.54
C GLN A 85 -7.14 10.22 -16.98
N GLU A 86 -7.66 10.23 -15.76
CA GLU A 86 -8.17 11.43 -15.08
C GLU A 86 -7.15 12.03 -14.09
N ALA A 87 -5.98 11.39 -13.96
CA ALA A 87 -4.96 11.82 -13.00
C ALA A 87 -4.31 13.16 -13.42
N PRO A 88 -3.89 13.99 -12.45
CA PRO A 88 -3.26 15.28 -12.73
C PRO A 88 -1.85 15.18 -13.31
N VAL A 89 -1.26 13.98 -13.32
CA VAL A 89 0.10 13.68 -13.82
C VAL A 89 0.07 12.43 -14.68
N PRO A 90 1.04 12.23 -15.59
CA PRO A 90 1.13 11.00 -16.37
C PRO A 90 1.31 9.77 -15.48
N ILE A 91 0.44 8.76 -15.63
CA ILE A 91 0.52 7.49 -14.89
C ILE A 91 0.47 6.33 -15.88
N GLU A 92 1.46 5.46 -15.79
CA GLU A 92 1.49 4.18 -16.50
C GLU A 92 1.17 3.06 -15.51
N VAL A 93 0.13 2.28 -15.77
CA VAL A 93 -0.28 1.15 -14.92
C VAL A 93 0.18 -0.14 -15.56
N VAL A 94 0.99 -0.91 -14.84
CA VAL A 94 1.60 -2.15 -15.36
C VAL A 94 1.35 -3.33 -14.43
N GLU A 95 1.41 -4.54 -15.02
CA GLU A 95 1.49 -5.77 -14.24
C GLU A 95 2.87 -5.91 -13.63
N GLY A 96 2.94 -6.36 -12.37
CA GLY A 96 4.20 -6.66 -11.74
C GLY A 96 4.04 -7.29 -10.36
N ASP A 97 5.14 -7.86 -9.89
CA ASP A 97 5.25 -8.49 -8.58
C ASP A 97 6.16 -7.66 -7.68
N ALA A 98 5.82 -7.58 -6.40
CA ALA A 98 6.58 -6.82 -5.41
C ALA A 98 8.02 -7.34 -5.21
N SER A 99 8.29 -8.61 -5.55
CA SER A 99 9.61 -9.24 -5.45
C SER A 99 10.48 -9.07 -6.70
N ALA A 100 9.94 -8.47 -7.77
CA ALA A 100 10.64 -8.21 -9.05
C ALA A 100 10.04 -6.98 -9.72
N LEU A 101 10.35 -5.80 -9.17
CA LEU A 101 9.79 -4.53 -9.66
C LEU A 101 10.34 -4.15 -11.03
N PRO A 102 9.47 -3.63 -11.92
CA PRO A 102 9.92 -3.07 -13.18
C PRO A 102 10.75 -1.78 -12.94
N GLY A 103 11.73 -1.57 -13.80
CA GLY A 103 12.64 -0.43 -13.73
C GLY A 103 14.07 -0.84 -13.40
N GLU A 104 15.00 -0.01 -13.88
CA GLU A 104 16.43 -0.16 -13.61
C GLU A 104 16.74 0.32 -12.19
N ASP A 105 17.94 -0.02 -11.71
CA ASP A 105 18.47 0.43 -10.43
C ASP A 105 18.52 1.97 -10.40
N GLY A 106 17.98 2.56 -9.35
CA GLY A 106 18.00 4.01 -9.19
C GLY A 106 17.12 4.79 -10.17
N ALA A 107 16.12 4.16 -10.79
CA ALA A 107 15.28 4.81 -11.81
C ALA A 107 14.24 5.79 -11.28
N PHE A 108 13.96 5.79 -9.96
CA PHE A 108 12.87 6.59 -9.37
C PHE A 108 13.36 7.50 -8.25
N ASP A 109 12.86 8.72 -8.22
CA ASP A 109 13.14 9.71 -7.18
C ASP A 109 12.38 9.40 -5.88
N ALA A 110 11.23 8.71 -5.99
CA ALA A 110 10.45 8.27 -4.85
C ALA A 110 9.69 6.96 -5.14
N ALA A 111 9.39 6.22 -4.08
CA ALA A 111 8.46 5.11 -4.10
C ALA A 111 7.30 5.36 -3.13
N VAL A 112 6.10 4.91 -3.49
CA VAL A 112 4.88 5.05 -2.68
C VAL A 112 4.27 3.67 -2.46
N ILE A 113 3.91 3.39 -1.21
CA ILE A 113 3.15 2.19 -0.84
C ILE A 113 1.99 2.57 0.08
N VAL A 114 0.80 2.07 -0.22
CA VAL A 114 -0.41 2.28 0.58
C VAL A 114 -1.11 0.94 0.80
N TRP A 115 -1.02 0.43 2.04
CA TRP A 115 -1.57 -0.89 2.45
C TRP A 115 -0.99 -2.07 1.68
N VAL A 116 0.28 -2.01 1.36
CA VAL A 116 1.00 -3.02 0.58
C VAL A 116 1.77 -3.99 1.48
N LEU A 117 2.63 -3.48 2.37
CA LEU A 117 3.46 -4.34 3.22
C LEU A 117 2.64 -5.24 4.12
N CYS A 118 1.44 -4.80 4.53
CA CYS A 118 0.53 -5.65 5.31
C CYS A 118 0.01 -6.85 4.51
N SER A 119 0.03 -6.80 3.17
CA SER A 119 -0.61 -7.78 2.27
C SER A 119 0.37 -8.64 1.50
N VAL A 120 1.56 -8.14 1.13
CA VAL A 120 2.53 -8.91 0.34
C VAL A 120 3.03 -10.16 1.08
N PRO A 121 3.31 -11.26 0.35
CA PRO A 121 3.83 -12.51 0.94
C PRO A 121 5.16 -12.30 1.64
N ASP A 122 6.09 -11.62 0.95
CA ASP A 122 7.45 -11.34 1.44
C ASP A 122 7.73 -9.82 1.45
N PRO A 123 7.48 -9.13 2.57
CA PRO A 123 7.78 -7.70 2.71
C PRO A 123 9.27 -7.39 2.57
N ARG A 124 10.15 -8.34 2.92
CA ARG A 124 11.58 -8.14 2.82
C ARG A 124 12.01 -8.06 1.36
N ALA A 125 11.56 -8.99 0.52
CA ALA A 125 11.84 -8.97 -0.90
C ALA A 125 11.28 -7.69 -1.56
N ALA A 126 10.05 -7.31 -1.22
CA ALA A 126 9.43 -6.07 -1.72
C ALA A 126 10.25 -4.82 -1.35
N LEU A 127 10.72 -4.72 -0.10
CA LEU A 127 11.52 -3.59 0.37
C LEU A 127 12.92 -3.57 -0.25
N GLN A 128 13.53 -4.73 -0.52
CA GLN A 128 14.80 -4.82 -1.25
C GLN A 128 14.66 -4.31 -2.68
N GLU A 129 13.58 -4.66 -3.36
CA GLU A 129 13.29 -4.16 -4.70
C GLU A 129 12.99 -2.66 -4.70
N LEU A 130 12.21 -2.16 -3.74
CA LEU A 130 11.98 -0.73 -3.57
C LEU A 130 13.30 0.03 -3.34
N HIS A 131 14.20 -0.53 -2.52
CA HIS A 131 15.52 0.05 -2.31
C HIS A 131 16.39 0.03 -3.59
N ARG A 132 16.32 -1.03 -4.38
CA ARG A 132 17.04 -1.17 -5.65
C ARG A 132 16.63 -0.11 -6.67
N VAL A 133 15.32 0.09 -6.84
CA VAL A 133 14.79 0.99 -7.87
C VAL A 133 14.83 2.48 -7.49
N LEU A 134 15.02 2.80 -6.20
CA LEU A 134 15.16 4.17 -5.73
C LEU A 134 16.56 4.73 -6.05
N ALA A 135 16.58 5.95 -6.58
CA ALA A 135 17.81 6.70 -6.79
C ALA A 135 18.52 7.01 -5.46
N PRO A 136 19.83 7.21 -5.45
CA PRO A 136 20.53 7.69 -4.26
C PRO A 136 19.90 8.96 -3.69
N GLY A 137 19.46 8.90 -2.43
CA GLY A 137 18.72 9.98 -1.77
C GLY A 137 17.24 10.04 -2.09
N GLY A 138 16.73 9.07 -2.86
CA GLY A 138 15.30 8.86 -3.07
C GLY A 138 14.55 8.53 -1.78
N GLU A 139 13.24 8.67 -1.79
CA GLU A 139 12.44 8.47 -0.58
C GLU A 139 11.34 7.42 -0.78
N LEU A 140 11.13 6.62 0.27
CA LEU A 140 9.98 5.72 0.40
C LEU A 140 8.91 6.43 1.22
N ARG A 141 7.70 6.58 0.65
CA ARG A 141 6.52 7.08 1.34
C ARG A 141 5.54 5.95 1.58
N PHE A 142 5.08 5.82 2.81
CA PHE A 142 4.26 4.69 3.21
C PHE A 142 3.06 5.08 4.07
N TYR A 143 1.94 4.40 3.82
CA TYR A 143 0.74 4.41 4.65
C TYR A 143 0.30 2.96 4.84
N GLU A 144 0.46 2.43 6.06
CA GLU A 144 0.32 0.99 6.32
C GLU A 144 -0.52 0.69 7.55
N HIS A 145 -1.28 -0.40 7.49
CA HIS A 145 -1.82 -1.01 8.70
C HIS A 145 -0.68 -1.65 9.50
N VAL A 146 -0.74 -1.51 10.82
CA VAL A 146 0.31 -2.04 11.69
C VAL A 146 -0.26 -2.72 12.93
N ARG A 147 0.55 -3.57 13.52
CA ARG A 147 0.24 -4.15 14.82
C ARG A 147 0.07 -3.06 15.88
N SER A 148 -0.90 -3.25 16.76
CA SER A 148 -1.11 -2.36 17.90
C SER A 148 0.03 -2.47 18.93
N GLU A 149 0.39 -1.36 19.52
CA GLU A 149 1.30 -1.32 20.67
C GLU A 149 0.63 -1.84 21.95
N HIS A 150 -0.70 -1.77 22.02
CA HIS A 150 -1.47 -2.29 23.15
C HIS A 150 -1.63 -3.82 23.06
N GLY A 151 -1.04 -4.52 24.04
CA GLY A 151 -0.99 -5.99 24.05
C GLY A 151 -2.34 -6.70 23.92
N ALA A 152 -3.38 -6.21 24.62
CA ALA A 152 -4.72 -6.78 24.54
C ALA A 152 -5.33 -6.63 23.14
N PHE A 153 -5.19 -5.46 22.52
CA PHE A 153 -5.70 -5.23 21.16
C PHE A 153 -4.92 -6.00 20.11
N ARG A 154 -3.60 -6.17 20.30
CA ARG A 154 -2.78 -7.05 19.46
C ARG A 154 -3.25 -8.50 19.51
N GLY A 155 -3.70 -8.99 20.67
CA GLY A 155 -4.36 -10.28 20.78
C GLY A 155 -5.63 -10.40 19.92
N VAL A 156 -6.45 -9.35 19.88
CA VAL A 156 -7.62 -9.27 18.98
C VAL A 156 -7.20 -9.30 17.51
N GLN A 157 -6.18 -8.53 17.14
CA GLN A 157 -5.64 -8.53 15.77
C GLN A 157 -5.18 -9.95 15.35
N HIS A 158 -4.42 -10.66 16.19
CA HIS A 158 -4.00 -12.04 15.91
C HIS A 158 -5.18 -12.99 15.71
N ALA A 159 -6.21 -12.87 16.54
CA ALA A 159 -7.40 -13.70 16.42
C ALA A 159 -8.16 -13.40 15.11
N VAL A 160 -8.32 -12.14 14.77
CA VAL A 160 -9.01 -11.68 13.55
C VAL A 160 -8.25 -12.14 12.29
N ASP A 161 -6.92 -11.98 12.25
CA ASP A 161 -6.07 -12.44 11.16
C ASP A 161 -6.18 -13.96 10.95
N ALA A 162 -6.14 -14.73 12.05
CA ALA A 162 -6.22 -16.19 12.00
C ALA A 162 -7.60 -16.70 11.57
N LEU A 163 -8.67 -16.04 11.99
CA LEU A 163 -10.04 -16.49 11.75
C LEU A 163 -10.51 -16.25 10.33
N PHE A 164 -10.35 -15.03 9.81
CA PHE A 164 -10.92 -14.72 8.50
C PHE A 164 -10.24 -13.57 7.74
N TRP A 165 -9.61 -12.59 8.43
CA TRP A 165 -9.19 -11.32 7.82
C TRP A 165 -8.22 -11.51 6.67
N THR A 166 -7.14 -12.25 6.90
CA THR A 166 -6.10 -12.49 5.89
C THR A 166 -6.67 -13.11 4.61
N ARG A 167 -7.61 -14.08 4.75
CA ARG A 167 -8.25 -14.71 3.60
C ARG A 167 -9.29 -13.82 2.92
N ALA A 168 -9.98 -12.98 3.69
CA ALA A 168 -11.04 -12.14 3.20
C ALA A 168 -10.52 -10.87 2.49
N LEU A 169 -9.33 -10.40 2.83
CA LEU A 169 -8.75 -9.13 2.37
C LEU A 169 -7.37 -9.32 1.73
N GLY A 170 -7.27 -10.26 0.78
CA GLY A 170 -6.12 -10.37 -0.12
C GLY A 170 -4.77 -10.50 0.58
N GLY A 171 -4.68 -11.27 1.67
CA GLY A 171 -3.43 -11.48 2.38
C GLY A 171 -3.11 -10.45 3.47
N CYS A 172 -3.90 -9.37 3.60
CA CYS A 172 -3.68 -8.35 4.62
C CYS A 172 -3.58 -8.96 6.03
N ARG A 173 -2.53 -8.60 6.76
CA ARG A 173 -2.28 -8.99 8.14
C ARG A 173 -2.23 -7.75 9.01
N THR A 174 -3.21 -7.58 9.88
CA THR A 174 -3.29 -6.43 10.79
C THR A 174 -2.18 -6.41 11.84
N THR A 175 -1.52 -7.55 12.03
CA THR A 175 -0.41 -7.75 12.99
C THR A 175 0.98 -7.50 12.40
N ARG A 176 1.09 -7.03 11.15
CA ARG A 176 2.37 -6.78 10.48
C ARG A 176 3.16 -5.67 11.19
N ASP A 177 4.47 -5.87 11.33
CA ASP A 177 5.43 -4.86 11.77
C ASP A 177 6.06 -4.17 10.56
N SER A 178 5.29 -3.32 9.89
CA SER A 178 5.74 -2.66 8.67
C SER A 178 6.91 -1.71 8.94
N VAL A 179 6.92 -1.01 10.08
CA VAL A 179 8.02 -0.07 10.43
C VAL A 179 9.31 -0.84 10.66
N GLY A 180 9.29 -1.88 11.50
CA GLY A 180 10.48 -2.71 11.73
C GLY A 180 10.99 -3.40 10.45
N ALA A 181 10.09 -3.76 9.52
CA ALA A 181 10.49 -4.31 8.23
C ALA A 181 11.20 -3.26 7.34
N ILE A 182 10.71 -2.01 7.31
CA ILE A 182 11.32 -0.89 6.57
C ILE A 182 12.74 -0.61 7.12
N GLU A 183 12.89 -0.51 8.44
CA GLU A 183 14.19 -0.30 9.09
C GLU A 183 15.15 -1.48 8.83
N ALA A 184 14.67 -2.72 8.93
CA ALA A 184 15.48 -3.92 8.68
C ALA A 184 15.92 -4.06 7.22
N ALA A 185 15.24 -3.41 6.28
CA ALA A 185 15.63 -3.33 4.87
C ALA A 185 16.67 -2.26 4.57
N GLY A 186 17.09 -1.47 5.58
CA GLY A 186 18.13 -0.45 5.48
C GLY A 186 17.62 0.97 5.27
N PHE A 187 16.30 1.19 5.30
CA PHE A 187 15.75 2.54 5.25
C PHE A 187 15.83 3.23 6.63
N GLU A 188 16.19 4.49 6.62
CA GLU A 188 16.11 5.37 7.79
C GLU A 188 14.75 6.07 7.82
N ILE A 189 14.02 5.96 8.93
CA ILE A 189 12.73 6.65 9.11
C ILE A 189 12.97 8.14 9.34
N VAL A 190 12.51 8.98 8.41
CA VAL A 190 12.63 10.45 8.49
C VAL A 190 11.45 11.06 9.23
N THR A 191 10.24 10.59 8.92
CA THR A 191 9.00 11.00 9.61
C THR A 191 8.12 9.79 9.85
N LEU A 192 7.40 9.78 10.96
CA LEU A 192 6.48 8.71 11.31
C LEU A 192 5.33 9.26 12.16
N ASP A 193 4.15 9.31 11.57
CA ASP A 193 2.90 9.58 12.25
C ASP A 193 2.16 8.26 12.52
N ARG A 194 1.68 8.08 13.74
CA ARG A 194 0.86 6.92 14.14
C ARG A 194 -0.57 7.38 14.41
N GLY A 195 -1.52 6.57 14.00
CA GLY A 195 -2.91 6.87 14.24
C GLY A 195 -3.78 5.64 14.41
N PHE A 196 -5.05 5.90 14.66
CA PHE A 196 -6.08 4.89 14.82
C PHE A 196 -7.32 5.35 14.05
N HIS A 197 -7.66 4.69 12.95
CA HIS A 197 -8.83 5.01 12.15
C HIS A 197 -9.45 3.75 11.56
N ALA A 198 -10.74 3.59 11.77
CA ALA A 198 -11.53 2.52 11.16
C ALA A 198 -12.71 3.13 10.41
N SER A 199 -12.83 2.86 9.13
CA SER A 199 -13.98 3.31 8.32
C SER A 199 -15.29 2.66 8.77
N THR A 200 -15.21 1.50 9.45
CA THR A 200 -16.35 0.78 10.04
C THR A 200 -15.92 0.02 11.29
N ILE A 201 -16.91 -0.41 12.08
CA ILE A 201 -16.66 -1.32 13.20
C ILE A 201 -16.05 -2.66 12.72
N LEU A 202 -16.34 -3.07 11.50
CA LEU A 202 -15.82 -4.32 10.91
C LEU A 202 -14.33 -4.23 10.55
N THR A 203 -13.79 -3.02 10.39
CA THR A 203 -12.38 -2.78 10.05
C THR A 203 -11.55 -2.34 11.26
N ILE A 204 -12.11 -2.42 12.48
CA ILE A 204 -11.45 -1.94 13.69
C ILE A 204 -10.11 -2.64 13.98
N ALA A 205 -9.95 -3.90 13.60
CA ALA A 205 -8.70 -4.63 13.78
C ALA A 205 -7.56 -4.04 12.93
N ALA A 206 -7.88 -3.44 11.78
CA ALA A 206 -6.93 -2.73 10.90
C ALA A 206 -6.85 -1.22 11.19
N ALA A 207 -7.49 -0.73 12.25
CA ALA A 207 -7.52 0.68 12.60
C ALA A 207 -6.17 1.30 12.97
N PRO A 208 -5.23 0.59 13.63
CA PRO A 208 -3.88 1.10 13.83
C PRO A 208 -3.17 1.27 12.49
N TYR A 209 -2.67 2.48 12.24
CA TYR A 209 -1.92 2.78 11.03
C TYR A 209 -0.67 3.61 11.31
N VAL A 210 0.23 3.61 10.35
CA VAL A 210 1.36 4.53 10.27
C VAL A 210 1.38 5.22 8.92
N VAL A 211 1.79 6.49 8.93
CA VAL A 211 2.10 7.26 7.72
C VAL A 211 3.49 7.84 7.91
N GLY A 212 4.37 7.69 6.93
CA GLY A 212 5.74 8.15 7.09
C GLY A 212 6.53 8.26 5.81
N VAL A 213 7.74 8.77 5.99
CA VAL A 213 8.78 8.89 4.97
C VAL A 213 10.03 8.22 5.48
N ALA A 214 10.69 7.43 4.62
CA ALA A 214 11.99 6.81 4.90
C ALA A 214 12.96 7.06 3.73
N ARG A 215 14.26 6.95 3.98
CA ARG A 215 15.33 7.10 2.99
C ARG A 215 16.38 6.03 3.13
#